data_911f6c9d4c04fce886e414b319d29cf9
#
_entry.id   911f6c9d4c04fce886e414b319d29cf9
#
_cell.length_a   1.000
_cell.length_b   1.000
_cell.length_c   1.000
_cell.angle_alpha   90.00
_cell.angle_beta   90.00
_cell.angle_gamma   90.00
#
_symmetry.space_group_name_H-M   'P 1'
#
loop_
_entity.id
_entity.type
_entity.pdbx_description
1 polymer ?
#
loop_
_entity_poly.entity_id
_entity_poly.type
_entity_poly.pdbx_seq_one_letter_code
_entity_poly.pdbx_strand_id
1 'polypeptide(L)'
;MFFAPYLTVFALLAPVLASPHKRVEAITVDVTTSPAVDSVDELKLTATVTNTGAEAVRILKYGTVLDEKLPTKSFVVTKDGQAVKFTGIKLSVSLPDADETAFTTIAPGEQVTVSHDVASLFDFSSVGAGTFKFAPITNFVVSNTIKSKDTATVNALSAGPSFSRLEAASNAVEVTIKNPKSKRAESAAHLERRAKDICTTSSKKSFIDASYTEAKTLANAGTSYISSKGASDSVYKAYFGTTSTSKVSGILSAVANENSSSRTLSCTDSLNACSSGVIAYTATATTNIYFCSIFFNEVATSSLCSGTTVASRNVRGGTTLHELTHAVGGTDDIGYGCSADQSLSTSNKAINADNYNCFTTQVYQNTKC
;
A
#
# COMPACT_ATOMS: atom_id res chain seq x y z
N MET A 1 53.70 57.98 -29.85
CA MET A 1 53.69 56.88 -28.90
C MET A 1 52.56 57.12 -27.91
N PHE A 2 51.36 56.58 -28.15
CA PHE A 2 50.21 56.78 -27.28
C PHE A 2 49.94 55.47 -26.51
N PHE A 3 50.06 55.51 -25.20
CA PHE A 3 49.67 54.42 -24.33
C PHE A 3 48.18 54.56 -23.95
N ALA A 4 47.39 53.56 -24.29
CA ALA A 4 46.00 53.40 -23.81
C ALA A 4 45.97 52.58 -22.53
N PRO A 5 45.23 52.98 -21.49
CA PRO A 5 45.07 52.16 -20.29
C PRO A 5 43.93 51.14 -20.48
N TYR A 6 44.24 49.86 -20.22
CA TYR A 6 43.22 48.80 -20.11
C TYR A 6 42.49 48.91 -18.78
N LEU A 7 41.16 49.11 -18.86
CA LEU A 7 40.27 49.10 -17.72
C LEU A 7 39.83 47.63 -17.50
N THR A 8 40.30 47.01 -16.46
CA THR A 8 39.86 45.64 -16.05
C THR A 8 38.62 45.77 -15.18
N VAL A 9 37.47 45.33 -15.68
CA VAL A 9 36.23 45.25 -14.92
C VAL A 9 36.21 43.90 -14.17
N PHE A 10 36.36 43.96 -12.84
CA PHE A 10 36.12 42.83 -11.97
C PHE A 10 34.62 42.65 -11.75
N ALA A 11 34.04 41.62 -12.33
CA ALA A 11 32.68 41.19 -12.01
C ALA A 11 32.69 40.43 -10.66
N LEU A 12 32.14 41.03 -9.63
CA LEU A 12 31.88 40.40 -8.34
C LEU A 12 30.70 39.42 -8.50
N LEU A 13 31.02 38.13 -8.62
CA LEU A 13 30.03 37.04 -8.47
C LEU A 13 29.73 36.88 -6.97
N ALA A 14 28.58 37.42 -6.55
CA ALA A 14 28.04 37.13 -5.22
C ALA A 14 27.55 35.68 -5.20
N PRO A 15 27.98 34.83 -4.24
CA PRO A 15 27.40 33.51 -4.08
C PRO A 15 25.95 33.69 -3.56
N VAL A 16 24.99 33.24 -4.36
CA VAL A 16 23.61 33.06 -3.88
C VAL A 16 23.66 31.89 -2.92
N LEU A 17 23.72 32.19 -1.62
CA LEU A 17 23.46 31.20 -0.58
C LEU A 17 22.01 30.81 -0.65
N ALA A 18 21.72 29.73 -1.37
CA ALA A 18 20.44 29.06 -1.28
C ALA A 18 20.28 28.58 0.17
N SER A 19 19.51 29.28 0.97
CA SER A 19 19.05 28.79 2.26
C SER A 19 18.35 27.46 2.02
N PRO A 20 18.64 26.39 2.79
CA PRO A 20 17.88 25.16 2.73
C PRO A 20 16.44 25.50 3.11
N HIS A 21 15.55 25.55 2.14
CA HIS A 21 14.12 25.61 2.43
C HIS A 21 13.79 24.35 3.23
N LYS A 22 13.49 24.53 4.50
CA LYS A 22 12.86 23.51 5.32
C LYS A 22 11.59 23.12 4.55
N ARG A 23 11.56 21.89 4.05
CA ARG A 23 10.40 21.35 3.35
C ARG A 23 9.24 21.44 4.34
N VAL A 24 8.34 22.40 4.15
CA VAL A 24 7.12 22.50 4.94
C VAL A 24 6.32 21.26 4.55
N GLU A 25 6.14 20.35 5.51
CA GLU A 25 5.30 19.19 5.31
C GLU A 25 3.91 19.72 5.00
N ALA A 26 3.43 19.45 3.77
CA ALA A 26 2.19 20.03 3.27
C ALA A 26 0.94 19.44 3.92
N ILE A 27 1.07 18.29 4.61
CA ILE A 27 -0.03 17.60 5.29
C ILE A 27 0.39 17.28 6.73
N THR A 28 -0.53 17.51 7.66
CA THR A 28 -0.41 17.07 9.06
C THR A 28 -1.57 16.17 9.44
N VAL A 29 -1.29 15.21 10.33
CA VAL A 29 -2.31 14.30 10.88
C VAL A 29 -2.31 14.47 12.40
N ASP A 30 -3.41 14.91 12.95
CA ASP A 30 -3.62 14.96 14.40
C ASP A 30 -4.59 13.86 14.82
N VAL A 31 -4.16 13.04 15.78
CA VAL A 31 -4.98 11.95 16.33
C VAL A 31 -5.36 12.28 17.76
N THR A 32 -6.65 12.15 18.07
CA THR A 32 -7.19 12.35 19.40
C THR A 32 -8.04 11.17 19.85
N THR A 33 -8.09 10.92 21.15
CA THR A 33 -8.89 9.86 21.76
C THR A 33 -8.99 10.05 23.28
N SER A 34 -9.82 9.26 23.96
CA SER A 34 -9.81 9.19 25.42
C SER A 34 -8.54 8.46 25.90
N PRO A 35 -7.87 8.95 26.96
CA PRO A 35 -6.62 8.36 27.45
C PRO A 35 -6.81 6.96 28.08
N ALA A 36 -8.05 6.60 28.42
CA ALA A 36 -8.40 5.28 28.96
C ALA A 36 -9.83 4.91 28.57
N VAL A 37 -10.06 3.61 28.38
CA VAL A 37 -11.37 2.99 28.14
C VAL A 37 -11.51 1.74 28.98
N ASP A 38 -12.75 1.43 29.42
CA ASP A 38 -13.01 0.22 30.19
C ASP A 38 -13.06 -1.01 29.28
N SER A 39 -13.54 -0.85 28.05
CA SER A 39 -13.55 -1.91 27.04
C SER A 39 -12.95 -1.42 25.72
N VAL A 40 -12.27 -2.32 25.00
CA VAL A 40 -11.79 -2.01 23.64
C VAL A 40 -12.94 -1.64 22.69
N ASP A 41 -14.16 -2.11 22.94
CA ASP A 41 -15.34 -1.75 22.13
C ASP A 41 -15.75 -0.27 22.27
N GLU A 42 -15.25 0.43 23.30
CA GLU A 42 -15.45 1.86 23.50
C GLU A 42 -14.36 2.73 22.84
N LEU A 43 -13.29 2.06 22.35
CA LEU A 43 -12.16 2.76 21.76
C LEU A 43 -12.55 3.40 20.43
N LYS A 44 -12.44 4.72 20.37
CA LYS A 44 -12.59 5.51 19.16
C LYS A 44 -11.41 6.44 19.01
N LEU A 45 -10.79 6.38 17.84
CA LEU A 45 -9.71 7.30 17.43
C LEU A 45 -10.30 8.30 16.44
N THR A 46 -10.04 9.57 16.67
CA THR A 46 -10.40 10.62 15.71
C THR A 46 -9.12 11.14 15.07
N ALA A 47 -9.02 11.04 13.76
CA ALA A 47 -7.92 11.57 12.99
C ALA A 47 -8.36 12.80 12.20
N THR A 48 -7.63 13.90 12.33
CA THR A 48 -7.83 15.12 11.56
C THR A 48 -6.62 15.32 10.63
N VAL A 49 -6.88 15.32 9.33
CA VAL A 49 -5.88 15.54 8.29
C VAL A 49 -6.02 16.96 7.78
N THR A 50 -4.99 17.78 7.93
CA THR A 50 -4.98 19.19 7.53
C THR A 50 -3.99 19.43 6.41
N ASN A 51 -4.42 20.14 5.37
CA ASN A 51 -3.52 20.63 4.33
C ASN A 51 -2.95 21.99 4.74
N THR A 52 -1.69 22.01 5.14
CA THR A 52 -0.95 23.24 5.52
C THR A 52 -0.16 23.83 4.34
N GLY A 53 -0.22 23.19 3.16
CA GLY A 53 0.43 23.63 1.95
C GLY A 53 -0.36 24.73 1.21
N ALA A 54 0.20 25.20 0.10
CA ALA A 54 -0.38 26.26 -0.72
C ALA A 54 -1.27 25.72 -1.86
N GLU A 55 -1.26 24.41 -2.10
CA GLU A 55 -2.00 23.77 -3.20
C GLU A 55 -2.93 22.68 -2.65
N ALA A 56 -4.02 22.41 -3.38
CA ALA A 56 -4.91 21.30 -3.02
C ALA A 56 -4.20 19.96 -3.22
N VAL A 57 -4.42 19.02 -2.30
CA VAL A 57 -3.82 17.68 -2.34
C VAL A 57 -4.93 16.63 -2.48
N ARG A 58 -4.80 15.75 -3.48
CA ARG A 58 -5.75 14.65 -3.73
C ARG A 58 -5.11 13.33 -3.30
N ILE A 59 -5.62 12.76 -2.20
CA ILE A 59 -5.03 11.63 -1.47
C ILE A 59 -5.88 10.38 -1.69
N LEU A 60 -5.24 9.23 -2.00
CA LEU A 60 -5.88 7.92 -1.95
C LEU A 60 -6.25 7.59 -0.50
N LYS A 61 -7.52 7.23 -0.26
CA LYS A 61 -8.02 6.96 1.11
C LYS A 61 -7.54 5.62 1.66
N TYR A 62 -7.45 4.60 0.81
CA TYR A 62 -7.22 3.21 1.22
C TYR A 62 -5.93 3.03 2.01
N GLY A 63 -6.02 2.31 3.14
CA GLY A 63 -4.89 2.08 4.02
C GLY A 63 -4.37 3.32 4.76
N THR A 64 -5.18 4.38 4.84
CA THR A 64 -4.84 5.62 5.54
C THR A 64 -5.92 6.03 6.55
N VAL A 65 -5.64 7.03 7.36
CA VAL A 65 -6.63 7.61 8.29
C VAL A 65 -7.79 8.35 7.60
N LEU A 66 -7.80 8.44 6.26
CA LEU A 66 -8.91 8.98 5.47
C LEU A 66 -9.92 7.91 5.05
N ASP A 67 -9.63 6.61 5.30
CA ASP A 67 -10.54 5.52 4.99
C ASP A 67 -11.48 5.23 6.18
N GLU A 68 -12.71 5.67 6.07
CA GLU A 68 -13.77 5.43 7.06
C GLU A 68 -14.59 4.15 6.80
N LYS A 69 -14.40 3.51 5.61
CA LYS A 69 -15.30 2.46 5.13
C LYS A 69 -14.70 1.07 5.17
N LEU A 70 -13.47 0.94 4.67
CA LEU A 70 -12.83 -0.36 4.57
C LEU A 70 -12.08 -0.68 5.87
N PRO A 71 -12.08 -1.95 6.31
CA PRO A 71 -11.35 -2.38 7.49
C PRO A 71 -9.84 -2.51 7.20
N THR A 72 -9.26 -1.47 6.58
CA THR A 72 -7.84 -1.38 6.24
C THR A 72 -7.00 -0.91 7.41
N LYS A 73 -5.68 -1.08 7.31
CA LYS A 73 -4.73 -0.70 8.36
C LYS A 73 -4.45 0.80 8.30
N SER A 74 -5.15 1.59 9.10
CA SER A 74 -4.95 3.04 9.22
C SER A 74 -3.96 3.45 10.32
N PHE A 75 -3.65 2.52 11.24
CA PHE A 75 -2.76 2.74 12.38
C PHE A 75 -1.75 1.61 12.55
N VAL A 76 -0.59 1.94 13.06
CA VAL A 76 0.35 0.99 13.66
C VAL A 76 0.04 0.97 15.15
N VAL A 77 -0.33 -0.20 15.69
CA VAL A 77 -0.66 -0.37 17.11
C VAL A 77 0.43 -1.18 17.78
N THR A 78 0.95 -0.66 18.90
CA THR A 78 1.97 -1.33 19.69
C THR A 78 1.61 -1.36 21.17
N LYS A 79 2.06 -2.40 21.87
CA LYS A 79 2.04 -2.52 23.32
C LYS A 79 3.43 -2.96 23.79
N ASP A 80 4.01 -2.28 24.76
CA ASP A 80 5.36 -2.58 25.27
C ASP A 80 6.42 -2.68 24.15
N GLY A 81 6.29 -1.84 23.09
CA GLY A 81 7.18 -1.84 21.93
C GLY A 81 6.93 -2.96 20.91
N GLN A 82 6.02 -3.90 21.19
CA GLN A 82 5.67 -4.99 20.27
C GLN A 82 4.42 -4.64 19.46
N ALA A 83 4.43 -4.98 18.17
CA ALA A 83 3.29 -4.75 17.29
C ALA A 83 2.10 -5.67 17.68
N VAL A 84 0.91 -5.08 17.77
CA VAL A 84 -0.35 -5.82 17.88
C VAL A 84 -0.75 -6.35 16.51
N LYS A 85 -1.12 -7.64 16.45
CA LYS A 85 -1.48 -8.29 15.18
C LYS A 85 -2.69 -7.61 14.55
N PHE A 86 -2.56 -7.16 13.29
CA PHE A 86 -3.66 -6.66 12.50
C PHE A 86 -4.51 -7.80 11.95
N THR A 87 -5.84 -7.66 12.03
CA THR A 87 -6.84 -8.68 11.66
C THR A 87 -7.84 -8.20 10.61
N GLY A 88 -7.67 -7.01 10.07
CA GLY A 88 -8.49 -6.46 8.98
C GLY A 88 -8.09 -7.01 7.60
N ILE A 89 -8.24 -6.18 6.57
CA ILE A 89 -7.93 -6.53 5.18
C ILE A 89 -6.73 -5.76 4.63
N LYS A 90 -6.06 -6.36 3.65
CA LYS A 90 -5.02 -5.75 2.81
C LYS A 90 -5.47 -5.81 1.37
N LEU A 91 -5.06 -4.82 0.56
CA LEU A 91 -5.63 -4.57 -0.76
C LEU A 91 -4.58 -4.59 -1.86
N SER A 92 -4.93 -5.09 -3.02
CA SER A 92 -4.28 -4.73 -4.29
C SER A 92 -5.12 -3.67 -5.00
N VAL A 93 -4.51 -2.55 -5.38
CA VAL A 93 -5.21 -1.40 -5.97
C VAL A 93 -4.64 -1.03 -7.33
N SER A 94 -5.51 -0.88 -8.32
CA SER A 94 -5.21 -0.25 -9.61
C SER A 94 -5.47 1.25 -9.50
N LEU A 95 -4.42 2.04 -9.41
CA LEU A 95 -4.54 3.50 -9.35
C LEU A 95 -5.16 4.10 -10.61
N PRO A 96 -4.89 3.57 -11.84
CA PRO A 96 -5.55 4.06 -13.06
C PRO A 96 -7.06 3.82 -13.11
N ASP A 97 -7.55 2.72 -12.50
CA ASP A 97 -8.97 2.34 -12.48
C ASP A 97 -9.72 2.94 -11.27
N ALA A 98 -9.01 3.61 -10.36
CA ALA A 98 -9.60 4.26 -9.21
C ALA A 98 -10.26 5.60 -9.61
N ASP A 99 -11.57 5.71 -9.36
CA ASP A 99 -12.35 6.93 -9.60
C ASP A 99 -12.26 7.92 -8.42
N GLU A 100 -13.02 9.01 -8.49
CA GLU A 100 -13.02 10.07 -7.47
C GLU A 100 -13.43 9.55 -6.08
N THR A 101 -14.19 8.47 -5.98
CA THR A 101 -14.64 7.92 -4.68
C THR A 101 -13.51 7.27 -3.90
N ALA A 102 -12.42 6.88 -4.55
CA ALA A 102 -11.22 6.33 -3.91
C ALA A 102 -10.32 7.41 -3.28
N PHE A 103 -10.57 8.69 -3.60
CA PHE A 103 -9.71 9.80 -3.17
C PHE A 103 -10.44 10.79 -2.28
N THR A 104 -9.67 11.53 -1.50
CA THR A 104 -10.09 12.74 -0.78
C THR A 104 -9.23 13.90 -1.25
N THR A 105 -9.89 15.01 -1.65
CA THR A 105 -9.19 16.25 -2.01
C THR A 105 -9.33 17.23 -0.86
N ILE A 106 -8.20 17.77 -0.39
CA ILE A 106 -8.13 18.72 0.72
C ILE A 106 -7.51 20.02 0.17
N ALA A 107 -8.28 21.10 0.16
CA ALA A 107 -7.80 22.41 -0.30
C ALA A 107 -6.82 23.05 0.71
N PRO A 108 -6.04 24.06 0.31
CA PRO A 108 -5.16 24.78 1.23
C PRO A 108 -5.89 25.30 2.46
N GLY A 109 -5.38 24.99 3.64
CA GLY A 109 -5.95 25.36 4.92
C GLY A 109 -7.19 24.57 5.36
N GLU A 110 -7.72 23.68 4.50
CA GLU A 110 -8.83 22.80 4.86
C GLU A 110 -8.36 21.58 5.65
N GLN A 111 -9.33 20.96 6.35
CA GLN A 111 -9.12 19.74 7.12
C GLN A 111 -10.25 18.74 6.88
N VAL A 112 -9.94 17.46 7.01
CA VAL A 112 -10.87 16.34 6.99
C VAL A 112 -10.71 15.55 8.27
N THR A 113 -11.81 15.32 8.98
CA THR A 113 -11.83 14.56 10.23
C THR A 113 -12.58 13.26 10.04
N VAL A 114 -11.95 12.15 10.45
CA VAL A 114 -12.48 10.79 10.34
C VAL A 114 -12.42 10.12 11.72
N SER A 115 -13.49 9.44 12.09
CA SER A 115 -13.57 8.64 13.32
C SER A 115 -13.37 7.17 13.00
N HIS A 116 -12.44 6.51 13.70
CA HIS A 116 -12.07 5.12 13.48
C HIS A 116 -12.50 4.24 14.66
N ASP A 117 -13.19 3.15 14.32
CA ASP A 117 -13.46 2.04 15.23
C ASP A 117 -12.46 0.93 14.93
N VAL A 118 -11.46 0.78 15.78
CA VAL A 118 -10.35 -0.15 15.55
C VAL A 118 -10.45 -1.44 16.39
N ALA A 119 -11.51 -1.60 17.16
CA ALA A 119 -11.67 -2.72 18.10
C ALA A 119 -11.61 -4.09 17.43
N SER A 120 -12.17 -4.21 16.21
CA SER A 120 -12.18 -5.46 15.43
C SER A 120 -10.99 -5.61 14.47
N LEU A 121 -10.15 -4.58 14.35
CA LEU A 121 -9.05 -4.56 13.38
C LEU A 121 -7.73 -5.07 13.95
N PHE A 122 -7.66 -5.30 15.26
CA PHE A 122 -6.44 -5.76 15.91
C PHE A 122 -6.76 -6.82 16.98
N ASP A 123 -5.86 -7.77 17.14
CA ASP A 123 -5.97 -8.82 18.16
C ASP A 123 -5.50 -8.33 19.53
N PHE A 124 -6.30 -7.45 20.15
CA PHE A 124 -6.03 -6.93 21.50
C PHE A 124 -6.11 -8.03 22.55
N SER A 125 -6.93 -9.05 22.32
CA SER A 125 -7.17 -10.11 23.30
C SER A 125 -5.92 -10.98 23.55
N SER A 126 -5.12 -11.22 22.53
CA SER A 126 -3.89 -12.03 22.63
C SER A 126 -2.79 -11.34 23.44
N VAL A 127 -2.76 -10.01 23.45
CA VAL A 127 -1.73 -9.22 24.14
C VAL A 127 -2.17 -8.72 25.52
N GLY A 128 -3.46 -8.90 25.88
CA GLY A 128 -4.01 -8.57 27.19
C GLY A 128 -4.18 -7.08 27.47
N ALA A 129 -4.75 -6.74 28.64
CA ALA A 129 -4.97 -5.37 29.09
C ALA A 129 -3.66 -4.57 29.22
N GLY A 130 -3.75 -3.25 29.20
CA GLY A 130 -2.61 -2.34 29.38
C GLY A 130 -2.67 -1.11 28.50
N THR A 131 -1.54 -0.41 28.37
CA THR A 131 -1.41 0.81 27.58
C THR A 131 -0.94 0.49 26.16
N PHE A 132 -1.70 0.95 25.19
CA PHE A 132 -1.44 0.76 23.77
C PHE A 132 -1.10 2.10 23.14
N LYS A 133 -0.11 2.10 22.25
CA LYS A 133 0.26 3.25 21.43
C LYS A 133 -0.30 3.09 20.02
N PHE A 134 -1.01 4.12 19.53
CA PHE A 134 -1.59 4.21 18.21
C PHE A 134 -0.86 5.29 17.41
N ALA A 135 -0.15 4.91 16.38
CA ALA A 135 0.51 5.82 15.45
C ALA A 135 -0.21 5.76 14.09
N PRO A 136 -0.67 6.89 13.53
CA PRO A 136 -1.35 6.88 12.23
C PRO A 136 -0.35 6.51 11.12
N ILE A 137 -0.85 5.92 10.03
CA ILE A 137 -0.08 5.73 8.81
C ILE A 137 -0.06 7.06 8.07
N THR A 138 1.14 7.60 7.84
CA THR A 138 1.41 8.95 7.33
C THR A 138 1.93 8.99 5.90
N ASN A 139 2.22 7.83 5.31
CA ASN A 139 2.67 7.73 3.92
C ASN A 139 1.46 7.73 2.98
N PHE A 140 1.14 8.90 2.44
CA PHE A 140 0.03 9.06 1.52
C PHE A 140 0.45 8.87 0.05
N VAL A 141 -0.39 8.19 -0.73
CA VAL A 141 -0.33 8.19 -2.19
C VAL A 141 -1.17 9.38 -2.67
N VAL A 142 -0.53 10.32 -3.36
CA VAL A 142 -1.19 11.53 -3.88
C VAL A 142 -1.23 11.51 -5.39
N SER A 143 -2.36 11.94 -5.95
CA SER A 143 -2.53 12.13 -7.39
C SER A 143 -2.12 13.55 -7.77
N ASN A 144 -1.22 13.69 -8.72
CA ASN A 144 -0.79 14.98 -9.26
C ASN A 144 -1.81 15.58 -10.26
N THR A 145 -2.91 14.84 -10.55
CA THR A 145 -3.97 15.29 -11.44
C THR A 145 -5.13 15.82 -10.61
N ILE A 146 -5.17 17.12 -10.35
CA ILE A 146 -6.37 17.78 -9.85
C ILE A 146 -7.22 18.10 -11.07
N LYS A 147 -8.33 17.40 -11.27
CA LYS A 147 -9.35 17.82 -12.24
C LYS A 147 -10.02 19.06 -11.67
N SER A 148 -9.56 20.25 -12.10
CA SER A 148 -10.30 21.49 -11.88
C SER A 148 -11.67 21.36 -12.54
N LYS A 149 -12.74 21.70 -11.79
CA LYS A 149 -14.11 21.79 -12.35
C LYS A 149 -14.26 22.93 -13.34
N ASP A 150 -13.31 23.83 -13.40
CA ASP A 150 -13.33 25.00 -14.29
C ASP A 150 -12.17 24.97 -15.27
N THR A 151 -12.57 25.05 -16.51
CA THR A 151 -11.83 25.47 -17.69
C THR A 151 -11.05 24.41 -18.47
N ALA A 152 -11.61 24.14 -19.63
CA ALA A 152 -10.93 23.69 -20.83
C ALA A 152 -9.60 24.42 -21.06
N THR A 153 -8.49 23.84 -20.66
CA THR A 153 -7.21 24.06 -21.32
C THR A 153 -6.67 22.69 -21.69
N VAL A 154 -7.12 22.21 -22.80
CA VAL A 154 -6.63 21.04 -23.53
C VAL A 154 -5.22 21.33 -24.02
N ASN A 155 -4.20 21.00 -23.23
CA ASN A 155 -2.83 20.80 -23.70
C ASN A 155 -2.00 19.93 -22.75
N ALA A 156 -2.61 18.86 -22.20
CA ALA A 156 -1.88 17.76 -21.56
C ALA A 156 -2.25 16.44 -22.27
N LEU A 157 -2.06 16.40 -23.58
CA LEU A 157 -2.02 15.13 -24.28
C LEU A 157 -0.74 14.40 -23.86
N SER A 158 -0.93 13.22 -23.29
CA SER A 158 0.00 12.09 -23.16
C SER A 158 0.71 11.79 -21.84
N ALA A 159 0.34 12.36 -20.70
CA ALA A 159 0.73 11.76 -19.43
C ALA A 159 -0.53 11.28 -18.70
N GLY A 160 -0.69 9.96 -18.51
CA GLY A 160 -1.70 9.43 -17.60
C GLY A 160 -1.55 10.00 -16.17
N PRO A 161 -2.52 9.78 -15.28
CA PRO A 161 -2.44 10.30 -13.92
C PRO A 161 -1.12 9.87 -13.28
N SER A 162 -0.30 10.84 -12.88
CA SER A 162 0.93 10.56 -12.14
C SER A 162 0.62 10.56 -10.65
N PHE A 163 1.21 9.60 -9.95
CA PHE A 163 1.07 9.44 -8.51
C PHE A 163 2.43 9.65 -7.86
N SER A 164 2.44 10.29 -6.71
CA SER A 164 3.63 10.51 -5.89
C SER A 164 3.33 10.16 -4.44
N ARG A 165 4.36 10.23 -3.60
CA ARG A 165 4.22 10.00 -2.17
C ARG A 165 4.42 11.30 -1.42
N LEU A 166 3.64 11.44 -0.37
CA LEU A 166 3.73 12.52 0.58
C LEU A 166 3.72 11.92 1.99
N GLU A 167 4.74 12.23 2.76
CA GLU A 167 4.79 11.88 4.18
C GLU A 167 4.28 13.06 5.00
N ALA A 168 3.36 12.78 5.92
CA ALA A 168 2.77 13.78 6.80
C ALA A 168 3.44 13.76 8.18
N ALA A 169 3.53 14.92 8.82
CA ALA A 169 3.82 15.00 10.24
C ALA A 169 2.60 14.51 11.04
N SER A 170 2.84 13.80 12.14
CA SER A 170 1.76 13.29 12.97
C SER A 170 2.17 13.18 14.44
N ASN A 171 1.15 13.09 15.32
CA ASN A 171 1.30 12.61 16.68
C ASN A 171 0.94 11.13 16.77
N ALA A 172 1.33 10.48 17.85
CA ALA A 172 0.82 9.20 18.28
C ALA A 172 0.10 9.39 19.63
N VAL A 173 -0.92 8.59 19.89
CA VAL A 173 -1.66 8.62 21.15
C VAL A 173 -1.51 7.32 21.92
N GLU A 174 -1.59 7.43 23.25
CA GLU A 174 -1.57 6.26 24.14
C GLU A 174 -2.92 6.12 24.84
N VAL A 175 -3.40 4.88 24.90
CA VAL A 175 -4.70 4.54 25.52
C VAL A 175 -4.54 3.34 26.43
N THR A 176 -4.99 3.47 27.68
CA THR A 176 -5.09 2.35 28.59
C THR A 176 -6.40 1.61 28.40
N ILE A 177 -6.33 0.33 28.01
CA ILE A 177 -7.50 -0.54 27.78
C ILE A 177 -7.57 -1.55 28.91
N LYS A 178 -8.64 -1.54 29.70
CA LYS A 178 -8.82 -2.47 30.84
C LYS A 178 -9.34 -3.84 30.40
N ASN A 179 -10.30 -3.87 29.47
CA ASN A 179 -10.79 -5.12 28.87
C ASN A 179 -10.49 -5.15 27.37
N PRO A 180 -9.50 -5.99 26.93
CA PRO A 180 -9.08 -6.08 25.53
C PRO A 180 -9.98 -7.01 24.70
N LYS A 181 -10.95 -7.69 25.27
CA LYS A 181 -11.86 -8.59 24.53
C LYS A 181 -12.92 -7.78 23.82
N SER A 182 -12.95 -7.88 22.49
CA SER A 182 -13.97 -7.26 21.66
C SER A 182 -15.07 -8.27 21.31
N LYS A 183 -16.30 -7.91 21.61
CA LYS A 183 -17.49 -8.68 21.19
C LYS A 183 -17.68 -8.64 19.67
N ARG A 184 -17.22 -7.55 19.02
CA ARG A 184 -17.32 -7.36 17.57
C ARG A 184 -16.32 -8.25 16.82
N ALA A 185 -15.10 -8.41 17.35
CA ALA A 185 -14.09 -9.29 16.76
C ALA A 185 -14.56 -10.76 16.77
N GLU A 186 -15.23 -11.20 17.81
CA GLU A 186 -15.82 -12.54 17.87
C GLU A 186 -16.90 -12.73 16.80
N SER A 187 -17.75 -11.72 16.57
CA SER A 187 -18.79 -11.78 15.53
C SER A 187 -18.21 -11.81 14.12
N ALA A 188 -17.18 -11.00 13.83
CA ALA A 188 -16.51 -10.96 12.54
C ALA A 188 -15.82 -12.30 12.21
N ALA A 189 -15.09 -12.87 13.17
CA ALA A 189 -14.46 -14.19 13.04
C ALA A 189 -15.48 -15.32 12.78
N HIS A 190 -16.68 -15.22 13.34
CA HIS A 190 -17.76 -16.18 13.13
C HIS A 190 -18.38 -16.05 11.73
N LEU A 191 -18.51 -14.83 11.20
CA LEU A 191 -19.01 -14.58 9.83
C LEU A 191 -18.02 -15.12 8.78
N GLU A 192 -16.72 -14.91 8.96
CA GLU A 192 -15.69 -15.42 8.05
C GLU A 192 -15.63 -16.96 8.01
N ARG A 193 -15.85 -17.64 9.15
CA ARG A 193 -15.93 -19.11 9.18
C ARG A 193 -17.09 -19.68 8.37
N ARG A 194 -18.12 -18.89 8.04
CA ARG A 194 -19.26 -19.31 7.20
C ARG A 194 -19.05 -19.01 5.73
N ALA A 195 -18.14 -18.13 5.35
CA ALA A 195 -17.82 -17.75 3.97
C ALA A 195 -16.86 -18.75 3.32
N LYS A 196 -17.24 -20.02 3.24
CA LYS A 196 -16.62 -21.00 2.33
C LYS A 196 -17.20 -20.84 0.92
N ASP A 197 -17.23 -19.61 0.40
CA ASP A 197 -17.71 -19.41 -0.96
C ASP A 197 -16.58 -19.61 -1.94
N ILE A 198 -16.53 -20.83 -2.44
CA ILE A 198 -15.79 -21.20 -3.63
C ILE A 198 -16.48 -20.49 -4.80
N CYS A 199 -15.69 -19.87 -5.69
CA CYS A 199 -16.21 -19.22 -6.89
C CYS A 199 -17.09 -20.20 -7.70
N THR A 200 -18.38 -19.92 -7.80
CA THR A 200 -19.36 -20.79 -8.46
C THR A 200 -19.38 -20.60 -9.97
N THR A 201 -18.89 -19.47 -10.49
CA THR A 201 -18.79 -19.19 -11.93
C THR A 201 -17.58 -19.89 -12.51
N SER A 202 -17.77 -20.91 -13.35
CA SER A 202 -16.69 -21.75 -13.90
C SER A 202 -15.59 -20.96 -14.59
N SER A 203 -15.92 -19.93 -15.38
CA SER A 203 -14.92 -19.09 -16.05
C SER A 203 -14.06 -18.30 -15.08
N LYS A 204 -14.67 -17.71 -14.03
CA LYS A 204 -13.94 -16.99 -12.98
C LYS A 204 -13.07 -17.95 -12.15
N LYS A 205 -13.61 -19.14 -11.83
CA LYS A 205 -12.84 -20.16 -11.14
C LYS A 205 -11.59 -20.56 -11.95
N SER A 206 -11.73 -20.86 -13.22
CA SER A 206 -10.61 -21.22 -14.11
C SER A 206 -9.59 -20.06 -14.22
N PHE A 207 -10.06 -18.81 -14.21
CA PHE A 207 -9.20 -17.64 -14.24
C PHE A 207 -8.37 -17.50 -12.95
N ILE A 208 -8.98 -17.73 -11.78
CA ILE A 208 -8.31 -17.74 -10.47
C ILE A 208 -7.30 -18.90 -10.40
N ASP A 209 -7.68 -20.11 -10.79
CA ASP A 209 -6.79 -21.29 -10.77
C ASP A 209 -5.55 -21.07 -11.65
N ALA A 210 -5.73 -20.43 -12.82
CA ALA A 210 -4.63 -20.08 -13.70
C ALA A 210 -3.73 -19.00 -13.07
N SER A 211 -4.33 -17.94 -12.48
CA SER A 211 -3.60 -16.86 -11.81
C SER A 211 -2.77 -17.36 -10.63
N TYR A 212 -3.32 -18.30 -9.86
CA TYR A 212 -2.62 -18.93 -8.74
C TYR A 212 -1.40 -19.74 -9.21
N THR A 213 -1.53 -20.49 -10.31
CA THR A 213 -0.41 -21.21 -10.93
C THR A 213 0.66 -20.25 -11.43
N GLU A 214 0.24 -19.15 -12.07
CA GLU A 214 1.12 -18.09 -12.57
C GLU A 214 1.86 -17.39 -11.42
N ALA A 215 1.18 -17.10 -10.30
CA ALA A 215 1.79 -16.49 -9.10
C ALA A 215 2.91 -17.35 -8.53
N LYS A 216 2.71 -18.66 -8.44
CA LYS A 216 3.74 -19.61 -7.99
C LYS A 216 4.91 -19.68 -8.98
N THR A 217 4.65 -19.60 -10.28
CA THR A 217 5.66 -19.56 -11.33
C THR A 217 6.51 -18.29 -11.23
N LEU A 218 5.88 -17.13 -11.03
CA LEU A 218 6.57 -15.85 -10.80
C LEU A 218 7.43 -15.90 -9.53
N ALA A 219 6.90 -16.43 -8.44
CA ALA A 219 7.64 -16.58 -7.19
C ALA A 219 8.88 -17.47 -7.32
N ASN A 220 8.76 -18.61 -8.03
CA ASN A 220 9.88 -19.49 -8.35
C ASN A 220 10.93 -18.80 -9.23
N ALA A 221 10.49 -18.04 -10.25
CA ALA A 221 11.39 -17.27 -11.10
C ALA A 221 12.17 -16.24 -10.29
N GLY A 222 11.49 -15.50 -9.39
CA GLY A 222 12.10 -14.53 -8.48
C GLY A 222 13.13 -15.17 -7.55
N THR A 223 12.81 -16.31 -6.94
CA THR A 223 13.72 -17.05 -6.05
C THR A 223 14.97 -17.53 -6.80
N SER A 224 14.79 -18.11 -7.99
CA SER A 224 15.88 -18.56 -8.84
C SER A 224 16.78 -17.41 -9.29
N TYR A 225 16.18 -16.27 -9.63
CA TYR A 225 16.90 -15.05 -10.00
C TYR A 225 17.78 -14.55 -8.86
N ILE A 226 17.22 -14.42 -7.66
CA ILE A 226 17.96 -13.99 -6.46
C ILE A 226 19.11 -14.94 -6.17
N SER A 227 18.89 -16.27 -6.27
CA SER A 227 19.93 -17.27 -6.05
C SER A 227 21.09 -17.14 -7.04
N SER A 228 20.83 -16.80 -8.30
CA SER A 228 21.84 -16.68 -9.35
C SER A 228 22.54 -15.32 -9.38
N LYS A 229 21.84 -14.22 -9.08
CA LYS A 229 22.34 -12.84 -9.23
C LYS A 229 22.79 -12.20 -7.92
N GLY A 230 22.19 -12.60 -6.79
CA GLY A 230 22.51 -12.10 -5.45
C GLY A 230 22.07 -10.67 -5.18
N ALA A 231 22.44 -10.18 -3.98
CA ALA A 231 22.04 -8.87 -3.48
C ALA A 231 22.66 -7.67 -4.23
N SER A 232 23.72 -7.88 -4.99
CA SER A 232 24.40 -6.81 -5.75
C SER A 232 23.73 -6.48 -7.07
N ASP A 233 22.82 -7.32 -7.53
CA ASP A 233 22.10 -7.16 -8.80
C ASP A 233 21.27 -5.86 -8.82
N SER A 234 21.21 -5.21 -9.98
CA SER A 234 20.54 -3.91 -10.13
C SER A 234 19.03 -4.00 -9.98
N VAL A 235 18.40 -5.06 -10.50
CA VAL A 235 16.95 -5.28 -10.38
C VAL A 235 16.59 -5.58 -8.93
N TYR A 236 17.39 -6.45 -8.26
CA TYR A 236 17.19 -6.73 -6.85
C TYR A 236 17.29 -5.45 -6.00
N LYS A 237 18.34 -4.65 -6.20
CA LYS A 237 18.52 -3.39 -5.45
C LYS A 237 17.42 -2.37 -5.71
N ALA A 238 16.92 -2.28 -6.92
CA ALA A 238 15.83 -1.37 -7.25
C ALA A 238 14.59 -1.66 -6.38
N TYR A 239 14.23 -2.93 -6.23
CA TYR A 239 13.01 -3.31 -5.50
C TYR A 239 13.23 -3.58 -4.00
N PHE A 240 14.42 -3.96 -3.56
CA PHE A 240 14.64 -4.39 -2.17
C PHE A 240 15.81 -3.68 -1.47
N GLY A 241 16.54 -2.82 -2.18
CA GLY A 241 17.66 -2.07 -1.61
C GLY A 241 18.73 -2.98 -1.01
N THR A 242 19.01 -2.80 0.27
CA THR A 242 19.98 -3.61 1.04
C THR A 242 19.33 -4.72 1.86
N THR A 243 18.05 -5.02 1.63
CA THR A 243 17.36 -6.14 2.31
C THR A 243 18.09 -7.44 2.03
N SER A 244 18.21 -8.31 3.05
CA SER A 244 18.85 -9.61 2.87
C SER A 244 18.09 -10.47 1.85
N THR A 245 18.84 -11.15 0.97
CA THR A 245 18.25 -12.07 -0.02
C THR A 245 17.48 -13.19 0.64
N SER A 246 17.91 -13.67 1.79
CA SER A 246 17.20 -14.72 2.56
C SER A 246 15.80 -14.29 2.98
N LYS A 247 15.60 -13.04 3.39
CA LYS A 247 14.27 -12.52 3.76
C LYS A 247 13.34 -12.50 2.54
N VAL A 248 13.79 -11.92 1.42
CA VAL A 248 12.97 -11.83 0.21
C VAL A 248 12.71 -13.21 -0.40
N SER A 249 13.74 -14.05 -0.54
CA SER A 249 13.56 -15.41 -1.01
C SER A 249 12.71 -16.28 -0.10
N GLY A 250 12.74 -16.04 1.20
CA GLY A 250 11.88 -16.73 2.17
C GLY A 250 10.39 -16.47 1.89
N ILE A 251 10.00 -15.23 1.65
CA ILE A 251 8.61 -14.86 1.30
C ILE A 251 8.23 -15.44 -0.07
N LEU A 252 9.08 -15.28 -1.09
CA LEU A 252 8.82 -15.84 -2.43
C LEU A 252 8.73 -17.37 -2.40
N SER A 253 9.60 -18.05 -1.63
CA SER A 253 9.54 -19.50 -1.46
C SER A 253 8.25 -19.94 -0.76
N ALA A 254 7.76 -19.18 0.22
CA ALA A 254 6.48 -19.45 0.86
C ALA A 254 5.30 -19.33 -0.12
N VAL A 255 5.32 -18.34 -1.03
CA VAL A 255 4.34 -18.21 -2.11
C VAL A 255 4.47 -19.38 -3.11
N ALA A 256 5.69 -19.71 -3.56
CA ALA A 256 5.92 -20.76 -4.52
C ALA A 256 5.45 -22.14 -4.03
N ASN A 257 5.63 -22.42 -2.75
CA ASN A 257 5.25 -23.69 -2.10
C ASN A 257 3.90 -23.64 -1.40
N GLU A 258 3.13 -22.53 -1.56
CA GLU A 258 1.83 -22.40 -0.94
C GLU A 258 0.88 -23.53 -1.38
N ASN A 259 0.23 -24.20 -0.42
CA ASN A 259 -0.69 -25.31 -0.64
C ASN A 259 -1.73 -25.44 0.49
N SER A 260 -2.05 -24.34 1.17
CA SER A 260 -3.00 -24.36 2.29
C SER A 260 -4.40 -24.81 1.85
N SER A 261 -4.87 -25.94 2.38
CA SER A 261 -6.24 -26.43 2.13
C SER A 261 -7.31 -25.63 2.89
N SER A 262 -6.90 -24.80 3.86
CA SER A 262 -7.82 -23.95 4.65
C SER A 262 -8.01 -22.56 4.05
N ARG A 263 -7.16 -22.14 3.09
CA ARG A 263 -7.29 -20.85 2.41
C ARG A 263 -8.32 -20.94 1.30
N THR A 264 -9.15 -19.91 1.19
CA THR A 264 -10.10 -19.77 0.10
C THR A 264 -9.62 -18.70 -0.88
N LEU A 265 -9.75 -18.99 -2.17
CA LEU A 265 -9.64 -18.05 -3.27
C LEU A 265 -11.06 -17.84 -3.83
N SER A 266 -11.64 -16.65 -3.69
CA SER A 266 -13.04 -16.41 -3.95
C SER A 266 -13.29 -15.28 -4.95
N CYS A 267 -14.31 -15.42 -5.79
CA CYS A 267 -14.84 -14.34 -6.63
C CYS A 267 -16.09 -13.68 -6.04
N THR A 268 -16.40 -13.96 -4.78
CA THR A 268 -17.52 -13.35 -4.04
C THR A 268 -16.94 -12.34 -3.05
N ASP A 269 -17.42 -11.09 -3.10
CA ASP A 269 -17.01 -10.01 -2.20
C ASP A 269 -17.75 -10.13 -0.84
N SER A 270 -17.28 -11.05 0.00
CA SER A 270 -17.94 -11.35 1.29
C SER A 270 -17.80 -10.26 2.35
N LEU A 271 -16.82 -9.36 2.20
CA LEU A 271 -16.56 -8.27 3.15
C LEU A 271 -16.94 -6.89 2.60
N ASN A 272 -17.57 -6.83 1.41
CA ASN A 272 -17.95 -5.61 0.72
C ASN A 272 -16.76 -4.63 0.54
N ALA A 273 -15.59 -5.19 0.20
CA ALA A 273 -14.36 -4.43 0.06
C ALA A 273 -13.97 -4.13 -1.40
N CYS A 274 -14.72 -4.63 -2.38
CA CYS A 274 -14.51 -4.35 -3.81
C CYS A 274 -14.95 -2.92 -4.18
N SER A 275 -14.26 -1.95 -3.60
CA SER A 275 -14.44 -0.52 -3.89
C SER A 275 -13.69 -0.12 -5.16
N SER A 276 -13.87 1.14 -5.59
CA SER A 276 -13.25 1.68 -6.82
C SER A 276 -11.73 1.46 -6.87
N GLY A 277 -11.25 0.86 -7.93
CA GLY A 277 -9.83 0.55 -8.12
C GLY A 277 -9.31 -0.67 -7.34
N VAL A 278 -10.09 -1.27 -6.43
CA VAL A 278 -9.67 -2.48 -5.71
C VAL A 278 -9.71 -3.69 -6.64
N ILE A 279 -8.55 -4.32 -6.86
CA ILE A 279 -8.40 -5.50 -7.72
C ILE A 279 -8.70 -6.78 -6.93
N ALA A 280 -8.12 -6.90 -5.75
CA ALA A 280 -8.27 -8.03 -4.85
C ALA A 280 -7.99 -7.59 -3.40
N TYR A 281 -8.32 -8.46 -2.44
CA TYR A 281 -7.96 -8.22 -1.05
C TYR A 281 -7.76 -9.53 -0.27
N THR A 282 -6.88 -9.47 0.72
CA THR A 282 -6.62 -10.57 1.66
C THR A 282 -7.18 -10.24 3.04
N ALA A 283 -8.04 -11.10 3.57
CA ALA A 283 -8.50 -11.05 4.97
C ALA A 283 -7.40 -11.64 5.87
N THR A 284 -6.72 -10.79 6.65
CA THR A 284 -5.50 -11.21 7.37
C THR A 284 -5.76 -12.20 8.51
N ALA A 285 -6.99 -12.20 9.07
CA ALA A 285 -7.37 -13.13 10.13
C ALA A 285 -7.41 -14.59 9.64
N THR A 286 -7.92 -14.83 8.42
CA THR A 286 -8.11 -16.16 7.83
C THR A 286 -7.12 -16.48 6.72
N THR A 287 -6.44 -15.48 6.20
CA THR A 287 -5.61 -15.52 5.00
C THR A 287 -6.36 -15.85 3.70
N ASN A 288 -7.70 -15.73 3.71
CA ASN A 288 -8.52 -15.90 2.51
C ASN A 288 -8.34 -14.70 1.56
N ILE A 289 -8.39 -14.97 0.27
CA ILE A 289 -8.19 -13.99 -0.80
C ILE A 289 -9.48 -13.87 -1.62
N TYR A 290 -9.87 -12.63 -1.91
CA TYR A 290 -11.08 -12.29 -2.62
C TYR A 290 -10.74 -11.41 -3.83
N PHE A 291 -11.27 -11.78 -4.99
CA PHE A 291 -11.00 -11.11 -6.25
C PHE A 291 -12.21 -10.27 -6.71
N CYS A 292 -11.97 -9.00 -6.96
CA CYS A 292 -12.98 -8.05 -7.42
C CYS A 292 -13.18 -8.13 -8.94
N SER A 293 -14.18 -7.41 -9.46
CA SER A 293 -14.56 -7.51 -10.88
C SER A 293 -13.42 -7.14 -11.83
N ILE A 294 -12.62 -6.13 -11.51
CA ILE A 294 -11.51 -5.65 -12.35
C ILE A 294 -10.37 -6.67 -12.48
N PHE A 295 -10.18 -7.56 -11.50
CA PHE A 295 -9.21 -8.66 -11.58
C PHE A 295 -9.42 -9.55 -12.82
N PHE A 296 -10.68 -9.79 -13.18
CA PHE A 296 -11.02 -10.66 -14.31
C PHE A 296 -10.79 -10.01 -15.69
N ASN A 297 -10.36 -8.74 -15.72
CA ASN A 297 -9.90 -8.04 -16.92
C ASN A 297 -8.37 -8.09 -17.07
N GLU A 298 -7.66 -8.61 -16.08
CA GLU A 298 -6.19 -8.72 -16.14
C GLU A 298 -5.74 -9.77 -17.15
N VAL A 299 -4.52 -9.60 -17.65
CA VAL A 299 -3.95 -10.49 -18.66
C VAL A 299 -3.11 -11.61 -18.03
N ALA A 300 -2.87 -12.67 -18.80
CA ALA A 300 -1.96 -13.73 -18.37
C ALA A 300 -0.51 -13.23 -18.25
N THR A 301 0.28 -13.86 -17.39
CA THR A 301 1.70 -13.51 -17.17
C THR A 301 2.53 -13.53 -18.47
N SER A 302 2.19 -14.42 -19.43
CA SER A 302 2.86 -14.48 -20.73
C SER A 302 2.70 -13.22 -21.58
N SER A 303 1.68 -12.39 -21.32
CA SER A 303 1.49 -11.11 -22.02
C SER A 303 2.58 -10.08 -21.69
N LEU A 304 3.39 -10.30 -20.65
CA LEU A 304 4.60 -9.48 -20.41
C LEU A 304 5.60 -9.52 -21.56
N CYS A 305 5.55 -10.56 -22.40
CA CYS A 305 6.44 -10.68 -23.57
C CYS A 305 5.93 -9.91 -24.80
N SER A 306 4.66 -9.56 -24.90
CA SER A 306 4.11 -9.01 -26.14
C SER A 306 2.88 -8.10 -26.01
N GLY A 307 2.21 -8.07 -24.85
CA GLY A 307 0.91 -7.42 -24.72
C GLY A 307 0.78 -6.40 -23.59
N THR A 308 1.71 -6.42 -22.63
CA THR A 308 1.67 -5.49 -21.49
C THR A 308 3.06 -5.18 -20.98
N THR A 309 3.15 -4.28 -20.01
CA THR A 309 4.41 -3.90 -19.34
C THR A 309 4.31 -4.19 -17.85
N VAL A 310 5.47 -4.33 -17.20
CA VAL A 310 5.54 -4.43 -15.73
C VAL A 310 4.88 -3.24 -15.05
N ALA A 311 5.08 -2.04 -15.60
CA ALA A 311 4.50 -0.80 -15.06
C ALA A 311 2.96 -0.77 -15.12
N SER A 312 2.35 -1.50 -16.03
CA SER A 312 0.89 -1.60 -16.16
C SER A 312 0.23 -2.32 -14.98
N ARG A 313 0.95 -3.19 -14.28
CA ARG A 313 0.47 -3.96 -13.11
C ARG A 313 -0.88 -4.65 -13.32
N ASN A 314 -1.16 -5.06 -14.54
CA ASN A 314 -2.41 -5.69 -14.95
C ASN A 314 -2.24 -7.18 -15.28
N VAL A 315 -1.33 -7.86 -14.60
CA VAL A 315 -1.02 -9.27 -14.80
C VAL A 315 -1.61 -10.08 -13.65
N ARG A 316 -2.56 -10.97 -13.95
CA ARG A 316 -3.30 -11.74 -12.95
C ARG A 316 -2.41 -12.58 -12.02
N GLY A 317 -1.30 -13.13 -12.53
CA GLY A 317 -0.31 -13.84 -11.71
C GLY A 317 0.39 -12.91 -10.72
N GLY A 318 0.67 -11.68 -11.12
CA GLY A 318 1.28 -10.64 -10.29
C GLY A 318 0.36 -10.19 -9.15
N THR A 319 -0.92 -9.93 -9.46
CA THR A 319 -1.94 -9.59 -8.44
C THR A 319 -2.14 -10.73 -7.45
N THR A 320 -2.26 -11.97 -7.92
CA THR A 320 -2.40 -13.12 -7.01
C THR A 320 -1.15 -13.34 -6.15
N LEU A 321 0.05 -13.09 -6.70
CA LEU A 321 1.30 -13.13 -5.92
C LEU A 321 1.30 -12.06 -4.82
N HIS A 322 0.89 -10.83 -5.13
CA HIS A 322 0.74 -9.73 -4.17
C HIS A 322 -0.11 -10.19 -2.97
N GLU A 323 -1.32 -10.68 -3.21
CA GLU A 323 -2.21 -11.17 -2.17
C GLU A 323 -1.62 -12.35 -1.38
N LEU A 324 -0.96 -13.27 -2.06
CA LEU A 324 -0.31 -14.40 -1.39
C LEU A 324 0.83 -13.94 -0.48
N THR A 325 1.56 -12.87 -0.81
CA THR A 325 2.61 -12.35 0.10
C THR A 325 2.02 -11.82 1.40
N HIS A 326 0.81 -11.26 1.39
CA HIS A 326 0.06 -10.94 2.61
C HIS A 326 -0.26 -12.20 3.42
N ALA A 327 -0.76 -13.21 2.73
CA ALA A 327 -1.27 -14.43 3.35
C ALA A 327 -0.18 -15.30 3.98
N VAL A 328 1.01 -15.37 3.38
CA VAL A 328 2.11 -16.27 3.82
C VAL A 328 3.36 -15.52 4.31
N GLY A 329 3.54 -14.26 3.91
CA GLY A 329 4.73 -13.44 4.24
C GLY A 329 4.44 -12.31 5.19
N GLY A 330 3.17 -11.98 5.45
CA GLY A 330 2.77 -10.91 6.34
C GLY A 330 3.14 -9.51 5.82
N THR A 331 3.30 -9.35 4.49
CA THR A 331 3.58 -8.05 3.86
C THR A 331 2.44 -7.05 4.09
N ASP A 332 2.73 -5.77 3.95
CA ASP A 332 1.77 -4.65 4.05
C ASP A 332 1.58 -3.95 2.69
N ASP A 333 0.57 -3.08 2.60
CA ASP A 333 0.34 -2.18 1.46
C ASP A 333 0.92 -0.80 1.79
N ILE A 334 2.20 -0.63 1.52
CA ILE A 334 2.89 0.65 1.74
C ILE A 334 2.65 1.58 0.55
N GLY A 335 2.53 1.01 -0.66
CA GLY A 335 2.23 1.74 -1.86
C GLY A 335 2.06 0.87 -3.08
N TYR A 336 1.61 1.50 -4.14
CA TYR A 336 1.29 0.87 -5.40
C TYR A 336 2.02 1.55 -6.57
N GLY A 337 2.50 0.71 -7.49
CA GLY A 337 3.18 1.15 -8.71
C GLY A 337 4.68 0.95 -8.70
N CYS A 338 5.20 0.22 -9.69
CA CYS A 338 6.57 -0.29 -9.69
C CYS A 338 7.64 0.81 -9.56
N SER A 339 7.42 1.99 -10.14
CA SER A 339 8.34 3.13 -9.98
C SER A 339 8.28 3.73 -8.57
N ALA A 340 7.08 3.85 -8.00
CA ALA A 340 6.87 4.33 -6.63
C ALA A 340 7.48 3.35 -5.61
N ASP A 341 7.34 2.05 -5.84
CA ASP A 341 7.89 0.99 -4.99
C ASP A 341 9.42 1.02 -4.93
N GLN A 342 10.06 1.31 -6.08
CA GLN A 342 11.52 1.47 -6.15
C GLN A 342 12.04 2.69 -5.39
N SER A 343 11.21 3.67 -5.07
CA SER A 343 11.57 4.85 -4.28
C SER A 343 11.32 4.71 -2.78
N LEU A 344 10.74 3.60 -2.32
CA LEU A 344 10.56 3.32 -0.90
C LEU A 344 11.90 3.20 -0.15
N SER A 345 11.87 3.47 1.16
CA SER A 345 12.98 3.09 2.05
C SER A 345 13.21 1.58 2.02
N THR A 346 14.42 1.13 2.29
CA THR A 346 14.75 -0.31 2.29
C THR A 346 13.82 -1.11 3.24
N SER A 347 13.51 -0.57 4.41
CA SER A 347 12.60 -1.22 5.37
C SER A 347 11.19 -1.40 4.78
N ASN A 348 10.69 -0.37 4.11
CA ASN A 348 9.37 -0.40 3.47
C ASN A 348 9.35 -1.31 2.23
N LYS A 349 10.39 -1.29 1.39
CA LYS A 349 10.54 -2.23 0.26
C LYS A 349 10.42 -3.68 0.68
N ALA A 350 11.01 -4.03 1.82
CA ALA A 350 11.07 -5.40 2.32
C ALA A 350 9.72 -5.97 2.76
N ILE A 351 8.75 -5.11 3.05
CA ILE A 351 7.43 -5.49 3.56
C ILE A 351 6.28 -5.04 2.63
N ASN A 352 6.55 -4.30 1.57
CA ASN A 352 5.51 -3.88 0.63
C ASN A 352 5.20 -5.00 -0.37
N ALA A 353 3.96 -5.48 -0.41
CA ALA A 353 3.53 -6.56 -1.29
C ALA A 353 3.75 -6.25 -2.77
N ASP A 354 3.52 -5.01 -3.16
CA ASP A 354 3.68 -4.57 -4.55
C ASP A 354 5.14 -4.64 -5.04
N ASN A 355 6.13 -4.49 -4.15
CA ASN A 355 7.53 -4.71 -4.50
C ASN A 355 7.79 -6.15 -4.97
N TYR A 356 7.13 -7.14 -4.37
CA TYR A 356 7.24 -8.54 -4.77
C TYR A 356 6.56 -8.79 -6.11
N ASN A 357 5.38 -8.23 -6.34
CA ASN A 357 4.69 -8.27 -7.63
C ASN A 357 5.57 -7.67 -8.73
N CYS A 358 5.98 -6.41 -8.57
CA CYS A 358 6.77 -5.70 -9.57
C CYS A 358 8.14 -6.35 -9.83
N PHE A 359 8.81 -6.83 -8.79
CA PHE A 359 10.08 -7.54 -8.92
C PHE A 359 9.94 -8.84 -9.74
N THR A 360 8.95 -9.68 -9.38
CA THR A 360 8.81 -10.99 -10.02
C THR A 360 8.33 -10.89 -11.46
N THR A 361 7.46 -9.94 -11.78
CA THR A 361 7.04 -9.64 -13.16
C THR A 361 8.17 -9.04 -13.98
N GLN A 362 9.03 -8.19 -13.41
CA GLN A 362 10.24 -7.68 -14.06
C GLN A 362 11.25 -8.82 -14.33
N VAL A 363 11.46 -9.68 -13.34
CA VAL A 363 12.33 -10.86 -13.51
C VAL A 363 11.80 -11.77 -14.62
N TYR A 364 10.49 -12.02 -14.64
CA TYR A 364 9.85 -12.82 -15.69
C TYR A 364 10.11 -12.20 -17.06
N GLN A 365 9.83 -10.91 -17.24
CA GLN A 365 10.04 -10.21 -18.50
C GLN A 365 11.51 -10.29 -18.96
N ASN A 366 12.45 -10.07 -18.04
CA ASN A 366 13.89 -10.07 -18.35
C ASN A 366 14.46 -11.46 -18.70
N THR A 367 13.82 -12.55 -18.24
CA THR A 367 14.38 -13.90 -18.33
C THR A 367 13.61 -14.86 -19.22
N LYS A 368 12.36 -14.56 -19.53
CA LYS A 368 11.46 -15.43 -20.31
C LYS A 368 11.06 -14.82 -21.65
N CYS A 369 11.22 -13.51 -21.78
CA CYS A 369 10.94 -12.78 -23.01
C CYS A 369 12.24 -12.43 -23.75
#